data_fccbcee5588f7b718c46485b1f76ab1b
#
_entry.id   fccbcee5588f7b718c46485b1f76ab1b
#
_cell.length_a   1.000
_cell.length_b   1.000
_cell.length_c   1.000
_cell.angle_alpha   90.00
_cell.angle_beta   90.00
_cell.angle_gamma   90.00
#
_symmetry.space_group_name_H-M   'P 1'
#
loop_
_entity.id
_entity.type
_entity.pdbx_description
1 polymer ?
#
loop_
_entity_poly.entity_id
_entity_poly.type
_entity_poly.pdbx_seq_one_letter_code
_entity_poly.pdbx_strand_id
1 'polypeptide(L)'
;KRVDKNGTPVTAKYTPTVTPVTPTAEDVESTGKQGQEQKQTPKFTEGDPVAPITISADNPAKFIDPETGEPTDATELPAMKDGKQVGTYTIDPATGKVTFIPNKDFVGTPDAITVQAKDANGTPATATYTPTVTPVTPTGEDKTTTGKQGQVQKETVKFTEGDSEVPMKIDADQPA
;
A
#
# COMPACT_ATOMS: atom_id res chain seq x y z
N LYS A 1 27.79 -22.11 -44.52
CA LYS A 1 28.79 -22.39 -45.57
C LYS A 1 28.10 -22.96 -46.80
N ARG A 2 28.39 -22.47 -47.94
CA ARG A 2 28.01 -23.01 -49.23
C ARG A 2 29.26 -23.13 -50.12
N VAL A 3 29.20 -23.93 -51.14
CA VAL A 3 30.27 -24.04 -52.13
C VAL A 3 29.69 -23.87 -53.53
N ASP A 4 30.49 -23.25 -54.43
CA ASP A 4 30.14 -23.15 -55.86
C ASP A 4 30.41 -24.47 -56.59
N LYS A 5 30.21 -24.50 -57.92
CA LYS A 5 30.46 -25.69 -58.73
C LYS A 5 31.95 -26.07 -58.80
N ASN A 6 32.86 -25.14 -58.49
CA ASN A 6 34.32 -25.36 -58.48
C ASN A 6 34.81 -25.81 -57.11
N GLY A 7 33.90 -25.97 -56.11
CA GLY A 7 34.25 -26.31 -54.75
C GLY A 7 34.73 -25.14 -53.89
N THR A 8 34.63 -23.91 -54.38
CA THR A 8 35.05 -22.72 -53.65
C THR A 8 34.05 -22.42 -52.53
N PRO A 9 34.48 -22.36 -51.27
CA PRO A 9 33.59 -22.13 -50.17
C PRO A 9 33.24 -20.64 -49.99
N VAL A 10 31.99 -20.34 -49.66
CA VAL A 10 31.54 -19.05 -49.17
C VAL A 10 30.85 -19.24 -47.83
N THR A 11 31.12 -18.38 -46.92
CA THR A 11 30.52 -18.37 -45.58
C THR A 11 29.80 -17.04 -45.36
N ALA A 12 28.63 -17.15 -44.75
CA ALA A 12 27.92 -16.00 -44.21
C ALA A 12 27.71 -16.22 -42.69
N LYS A 13 27.80 -15.14 -41.98
CA LYS A 13 27.53 -15.11 -40.53
C LYS A 13 26.16 -14.49 -40.32
N TYR A 14 25.36 -15.14 -39.49
CA TYR A 14 24.13 -14.58 -38.96
C TYR A 14 24.38 -14.23 -37.47
N THR A 15 24.11 -12.99 -37.10
CA THR A 15 24.27 -12.51 -35.71
C THR A 15 22.95 -11.87 -35.30
N PRO A 16 22.10 -12.62 -34.59
CA PRO A 16 20.88 -12.02 -34.04
C PRO A 16 21.20 -11.15 -32.84
N THR A 17 20.43 -10.10 -32.68
CA THR A 17 20.40 -9.28 -31.46
C THR A 17 19.01 -9.40 -30.85
N VAL A 18 18.97 -9.67 -29.54
CA VAL A 18 17.72 -9.72 -28.77
C VAL A 18 17.67 -8.49 -27.90
N THR A 19 16.62 -7.69 -28.03
CA THR A 19 16.35 -6.55 -27.15
C THR A 19 15.46 -6.99 -26.01
N PRO A 20 15.73 -6.54 -24.77
CA PRO A 20 14.86 -6.86 -23.64
C PRO A 20 13.51 -6.16 -23.78
N VAL A 21 12.46 -6.82 -23.33
CA VAL A 21 11.12 -6.27 -23.17
C VAL A 21 10.84 -6.21 -21.69
N THR A 22 10.56 -4.99 -21.20
CA THR A 22 10.45 -4.73 -19.76
C THR A 22 9.00 -4.45 -19.38
N PRO A 23 8.42 -5.20 -18.44
CA PRO A 23 7.12 -4.87 -17.84
C PRO A 23 7.22 -3.59 -17.02
N THR A 24 6.09 -2.94 -16.83
CA THR A 24 5.96 -1.70 -16.04
C THR A 24 4.94 -1.86 -14.93
N ALA A 25 4.98 -0.97 -13.95
CA ALA A 25 4.01 -0.92 -12.87
C ALA A 25 3.71 0.53 -12.49
N GLU A 26 2.51 0.75 -11.96
CA GLU A 26 2.04 2.06 -11.52
C GLU A 26 1.98 2.10 -10.00
N ASP A 27 2.59 3.13 -9.41
CA ASP A 27 2.48 3.42 -7.98
C ASP A 27 1.03 3.76 -7.61
N VAL A 28 0.62 3.36 -6.43
CA VAL A 28 -0.76 3.57 -5.96
C VAL A 28 -0.76 4.23 -4.58
N GLU A 29 -1.80 4.99 -4.34
CA GLU A 29 -2.02 5.72 -3.10
C GLU A 29 -3.45 5.47 -2.59
N SER A 30 -3.65 5.69 -1.31
CA SER A 30 -4.98 5.70 -0.69
C SER A 30 -5.03 6.70 0.45
N THR A 31 -6.24 7.08 0.81
CA THR A 31 -6.51 7.95 1.96
C THR A 31 -7.65 7.34 2.77
N GLY A 32 -7.46 7.29 4.08
CA GLY A 32 -8.46 6.78 5.01
C GLY A 32 -8.41 7.53 6.32
N LYS A 33 -9.45 7.37 7.12
CA LYS A 33 -9.55 7.96 8.45
C LYS A 33 -8.71 7.17 9.45
N GLN A 34 -8.38 7.80 10.55
CA GLN A 34 -7.67 7.20 11.68
C GLN A 34 -8.34 5.87 12.10
N GLY A 35 -7.56 4.81 12.22
CA GLY A 35 -8.03 3.47 12.56
C GLY A 35 -8.63 2.65 11.41
N GLN A 36 -8.91 3.26 10.26
CA GLN A 36 -9.54 2.59 9.12
C GLN A 36 -8.53 1.81 8.28
N GLU A 37 -8.86 0.56 7.95
CA GLU A 37 -8.11 -0.22 6.94
C GLU A 37 -8.18 0.45 5.57
N GLN A 38 -7.07 0.37 4.83
CA GLN A 38 -6.98 0.83 3.45
C GLN A 38 -6.45 -0.30 2.58
N LYS A 39 -6.99 -0.41 1.37
CA LYS A 39 -6.61 -1.48 0.42
C LYS A 39 -6.31 -0.89 -0.93
N GLN A 40 -5.26 -1.41 -1.57
CA GLN A 40 -4.92 -1.08 -2.95
C GLN A 40 -4.28 -2.28 -3.65
N THR A 41 -4.45 -2.33 -4.97
CA THR A 41 -3.79 -3.32 -5.81
C THR A 41 -2.97 -2.57 -6.86
N PRO A 42 -1.63 -2.60 -6.79
CA PRO A 42 -0.80 -2.02 -7.83
C PRO A 42 -1.10 -2.63 -9.19
N LYS A 43 -1.07 -1.81 -10.22
CA LYS A 43 -1.31 -2.24 -11.59
C LYS A 43 0.01 -2.53 -12.28
N PHE A 44 0.12 -3.74 -12.79
CA PHE A 44 1.26 -4.18 -13.60
C PHE A 44 0.85 -4.31 -15.05
N THR A 45 1.76 -3.92 -15.96
CA THR A 45 1.53 -3.99 -17.40
C THR A 45 2.69 -4.74 -18.06
N GLU A 46 2.37 -5.77 -18.83
CA GLU A 46 3.37 -6.50 -19.60
C GLU A 46 4.06 -5.60 -20.62
N GLY A 47 5.35 -5.83 -20.85
CA GLY A 47 6.12 -5.17 -21.91
C GLY A 47 5.86 -5.78 -23.27
N ASP A 48 5.51 -7.08 -23.32
CA ASP A 48 5.19 -7.84 -24.52
C ASP A 48 4.00 -8.76 -24.24
N PRO A 49 2.95 -8.80 -25.10
CA PRO A 49 1.81 -9.71 -24.96
C PRO A 49 2.18 -11.19 -24.93
N VAL A 50 3.35 -11.60 -25.47
CA VAL A 50 3.82 -12.99 -25.39
C VAL A 50 4.49 -13.32 -24.06
N ALA A 51 4.72 -12.33 -23.21
CA ALA A 51 5.25 -12.48 -21.86
C ALA A 51 4.34 -11.76 -20.84
N PRO A 52 3.11 -12.25 -20.65
CA PRO A 52 2.14 -11.59 -19.78
C PRO A 52 2.58 -11.62 -18.31
N ILE A 53 2.08 -10.64 -17.54
CA ILE A 53 2.11 -10.69 -16.08
C ILE A 53 0.82 -11.33 -15.59
N THR A 54 0.92 -12.55 -15.08
CA THR A 54 -0.22 -13.23 -14.45
C THR A 54 0.13 -13.48 -12.98
N ILE A 55 -0.46 -12.67 -12.09
CA ILE A 55 -0.31 -12.87 -10.65
C ILE A 55 -1.24 -14.01 -10.24
N SER A 56 -0.67 -15.03 -9.59
CA SER A 56 -1.38 -16.22 -9.16
C SER A 56 -0.60 -16.92 -8.04
N ALA A 57 -1.12 -18.01 -7.51
CA ALA A 57 -0.39 -18.81 -6.55
C ALA A 57 0.94 -19.37 -7.10
N ASP A 58 1.03 -19.63 -8.42
CA ASP A 58 2.24 -20.12 -9.08
C ASP A 58 3.23 -19.01 -9.46
N ASN A 59 2.74 -17.78 -9.59
CA ASN A 59 3.56 -16.58 -9.84
C ASN A 59 3.11 -15.45 -8.89
N PRO A 60 3.45 -15.56 -7.62
CA PRO A 60 2.93 -14.65 -6.61
C PRO A 60 3.54 -13.24 -6.70
N ALA A 61 2.73 -12.24 -6.40
CA ALA A 61 3.23 -10.92 -6.06
C ALA A 61 3.91 -10.96 -4.68
N LYS A 62 5.00 -10.22 -4.52
CA LYS A 62 5.81 -10.22 -3.29
C LYS A 62 6.10 -8.80 -2.83
N PHE A 63 6.21 -8.62 -1.52
CA PHE A 63 6.83 -7.41 -0.98
C PHE A 63 8.33 -7.41 -1.27
N ILE A 64 8.89 -6.22 -1.44
CA ILE A 64 10.31 -5.97 -1.29
C ILE A 64 10.57 -5.61 0.16
N ASP A 65 11.42 -6.37 0.82
CA ASP A 65 11.82 -6.10 2.19
C ASP A 65 12.62 -4.79 2.23
N PRO A 66 12.17 -3.76 2.94
CA PRO A 66 12.86 -2.47 2.98
C PRO A 66 14.24 -2.52 3.65
N GLU A 67 14.52 -3.55 4.46
CA GLU A 67 15.82 -3.72 5.11
C GLU A 67 16.86 -4.32 4.18
N THR A 68 16.45 -5.24 3.31
CA THR A 68 17.36 -5.95 2.40
C THR A 68 17.31 -5.44 0.97
N GLY A 69 16.20 -4.82 0.55
CA GLY A 69 15.94 -4.43 -0.82
C GLY A 69 15.59 -5.60 -1.74
N GLU A 70 15.38 -6.80 -1.20
CA GLU A 70 15.09 -8.02 -1.93
C GLU A 70 13.63 -8.48 -1.77
N PRO A 71 13.09 -9.23 -2.77
CA PRO A 71 11.77 -9.82 -2.63
C PRO A 71 11.71 -10.81 -1.46
N THR A 72 10.64 -10.73 -0.67
CA THR A 72 10.41 -11.64 0.46
C THR A 72 9.14 -12.47 0.27
N ASP A 73 9.12 -13.65 0.86
CA ASP A 73 7.92 -14.50 0.95
C ASP A 73 7.02 -14.11 2.14
N ALA A 74 7.46 -13.16 2.96
CA ALA A 74 6.64 -12.62 4.03
C ALA A 74 5.39 -11.93 3.46
N THR A 75 4.22 -12.31 3.95
CA THR A 75 2.94 -11.72 3.57
C THR A 75 2.52 -10.57 4.48
N GLU A 76 3.31 -10.30 5.50
CA GLU A 76 3.11 -9.24 6.47
C GLU A 76 4.43 -8.55 6.78
N LEU A 77 4.44 -7.21 6.73
CA LEU A 77 5.57 -6.36 7.09
C LEU A 77 5.09 -5.17 7.93
N PRO A 78 5.91 -4.67 8.85
CA PRO A 78 5.58 -3.49 9.62
C PRO A 78 5.53 -2.25 8.72
N ALA A 79 4.52 -1.41 8.91
CA ALA A 79 4.50 -0.06 8.35
C ALA A 79 5.24 0.87 9.30
N MET A 80 6.31 1.48 8.81
CA MET A 80 7.23 2.30 9.63
C MET A 80 7.05 3.80 9.33
N LYS A 81 7.32 4.61 10.34
CA LYS A 81 7.47 6.06 10.20
C LYS A 81 8.47 6.55 11.24
N ASP A 82 9.53 7.24 10.78
CA ASP A 82 10.58 7.79 11.65
C ASP A 82 11.17 6.73 12.62
N GLY A 83 11.37 5.51 12.12
CA GLY A 83 11.93 4.39 12.89
C GLY A 83 10.95 3.71 13.85
N LYS A 84 9.66 4.07 13.84
CA LYS A 84 8.63 3.47 14.68
C LYS A 84 7.59 2.74 13.83
N GLN A 85 7.08 1.62 14.34
CA GLN A 85 5.96 0.94 13.71
C GLN A 85 4.66 1.70 13.96
N VAL A 86 3.98 2.09 12.88
CA VAL A 86 2.74 2.86 12.89
C VAL A 86 1.54 2.09 12.33
N GLY A 87 1.77 0.89 11.88
CA GLY A 87 0.75 0.00 11.31
C GLY A 87 1.38 -1.26 10.75
N THR A 88 0.62 -1.96 9.91
CA THR A 88 1.02 -3.22 9.29
C THR A 88 0.56 -3.25 7.84
N TYR A 89 1.44 -3.69 6.94
CA TYR A 89 1.09 -4.04 5.56
C TYR A 89 0.92 -5.54 5.45
N THR A 90 -0.14 -5.98 4.77
CA THR A 90 -0.33 -7.37 4.37
C THR A 90 -0.56 -7.46 2.87
N ILE A 91 -0.13 -8.54 2.25
CA ILE A 91 -0.35 -8.80 0.82
C ILE A 91 -1.05 -10.14 0.63
N ASP A 92 -1.98 -10.18 -0.31
CA ASP A 92 -2.46 -11.42 -0.91
C ASP A 92 -1.56 -11.76 -2.11
N PRO A 93 -0.68 -12.76 -2.00
CA PRO A 93 0.27 -13.08 -3.05
C PRO A 93 -0.38 -13.51 -4.37
N ALA A 94 -1.58 -14.08 -4.31
CA ALA A 94 -2.30 -14.60 -5.47
C ALA A 94 -2.98 -13.49 -6.29
N THR A 95 -3.16 -12.30 -5.71
CA THR A 95 -3.84 -11.18 -6.37
C THR A 95 -2.99 -9.91 -6.43
N GLY A 96 -1.96 -9.79 -5.58
CA GLY A 96 -1.17 -8.58 -5.40
C GLY A 96 -1.86 -7.49 -4.59
N LYS A 97 -3.02 -7.77 -4.00
CA LYS A 97 -3.77 -6.83 -3.17
C LYS A 97 -3.05 -6.58 -1.86
N VAL A 98 -2.78 -5.31 -1.57
CA VAL A 98 -2.16 -4.87 -0.31
C VAL A 98 -3.22 -4.27 0.60
N THR A 99 -3.17 -4.62 1.87
CA THR A 99 -3.97 -4.03 2.94
C THR A 99 -3.04 -3.32 3.92
N PHE A 100 -3.37 -2.08 4.23
CA PHE A 100 -2.72 -1.30 5.29
C PHE A 100 -3.66 -1.21 6.49
N ILE A 101 -3.16 -1.62 7.64
CA ILE A 101 -3.86 -1.57 8.92
C ILE A 101 -3.10 -0.58 9.81
N PRO A 102 -3.59 0.66 9.98
CA PRO A 102 -2.92 1.63 10.84
C PRO A 102 -3.09 1.31 12.31
N ASN A 103 -2.13 1.71 13.13
CA ASN A 103 -2.33 1.79 14.58
C ASN A 103 -3.43 2.82 14.87
N LYS A 104 -4.21 2.61 15.91
CA LYS A 104 -5.40 3.42 16.24
C LYS A 104 -5.13 4.91 16.43
N ASP A 105 -3.95 5.25 16.92
CA ASP A 105 -3.50 6.62 17.21
C ASP A 105 -2.68 7.26 16.10
N PHE A 106 -2.37 6.50 15.03
CA PHE A 106 -1.55 7.00 13.94
C PHE A 106 -2.32 7.94 13.01
N VAL A 107 -1.71 9.06 12.70
CA VAL A 107 -2.13 10.05 11.68
C VAL A 107 -0.91 10.41 10.85
N GLY A 108 -1.07 10.51 9.55
CA GLY A 108 -0.01 10.86 8.62
C GLY A 108 0.21 9.79 7.55
N THR A 109 1.40 9.80 6.96
CA THR A 109 1.79 8.93 5.86
C THR A 109 2.98 8.09 6.30
N PRO A 110 2.85 6.75 6.39
CA PRO A 110 3.97 5.87 6.69
C PRO A 110 4.92 5.79 5.49
N ASP A 111 6.07 5.16 5.70
CA ASP A 111 6.96 4.80 4.61
C ASP A 111 6.22 3.87 3.63
N ALA A 112 6.36 4.12 2.33
CA ALA A 112 5.74 3.33 1.29
C ALA A 112 6.24 1.88 1.31
N ILE A 113 5.39 0.93 0.94
CA ILE A 113 5.76 -0.46 0.70
C ILE A 113 5.89 -0.73 -0.80
N THR A 114 6.89 -1.49 -1.20
CA THR A 114 7.11 -1.88 -2.59
C THR A 114 6.60 -3.29 -2.84
N VAL A 115 5.87 -3.45 -3.94
CA VAL A 115 5.35 -4.72 -4.44
C VAL A 115 6.02 -5.06 -5.76
N GLN A 116 6.44 -6.30 -5.92
CA GLN A 116 7.01 -6.84 -7.15
C GLN A 116 6.10 -7.91 -7.73
N ALA A 117 5.93 -7.87 -9.06
CA ALA A 117 5.42 -9.00 -9.85
C ALA A 117 6.40 -9.28 -11.00
N LYS A 118 6.34 -10.51 -11.53
CA LYS A 118 7.19 -10.93 -12.65
C LYS A 118 6.35 -11.30 -13.86
N ASP A 119 6.87 -11.01 -15.05
CA ASP A 119 6.28 -11.50 -16.28
C ASP A 119 6.61 -12.98 -16.53
N ALA A 120 6.09 -13.55 -17.63
CA ALA A 120 6.31 -14.95 -17.99
C ALA A 120 7.79 -15.28 -18.29
N ASN A 121 8.63 -14.28 -18.55
CA ASN A 121 10.06 -14.44 -18.72
C ASN A 121 10.84 -14.34 -17.39
N GLY A 122 10.15 -14.05 -16.28
CA GLY A 122 10.77 -13.82 -14.99
C GLY A 122 11.31 -12.41 -14.80
N THR A 123 11.00 -11.47 -15.70
CA THR A 123 11.42 -10.07 -15.58
C THR A 123 10.53 -9.34 -14.56
N PRO A 124 11.11 -8.69 -13.55
CA PRO A 124 10.33 -8.04 -12.52
C PRO A 124 9.85 -6.65 -12.94
N ALA A 125 8.70 -6.26 -12.42
CA ALA A 125 8.24 -4.88 -12.31
C ALA A 125 7.88 -4.59 -10.85
N THR A 126 8.10 -3.37 -10.40
CA THR A 126 7.84 -2.94 -9.03
C THR A 126 6.99 -1.68 -9.00
N ALA A 127 6.10 -1.60 -8.03
CA ALA A 127 5.32 -0.42 -7.71
C ALA A 127 5.29 -0.19 -6.21
N THR A 128 5.13 1.06 -5.80
CA THR A 128 4.95 1.43 -4.40
C THR A 128 3.48 1.65 -4.06
N TYR A 129 3.14 1.37 -2.81
CA TYR A 129 1.87 1.74 -2.21
C TYR A 129 2.10 2.68 -1.03
N THR A 130 1.44 3.84 -1.06
CA THR A 130 1.56 4.88 -0.04
C THR A 130 0.18 5.25 0.50
N PRO A 131 -0.22 4.74 1.67
CA PRO A 131 -1.46 5.15 2.33
C PRO A 131 -1.26 6.46 3.10
N THR A 132 -2.32 7.23 3.25
CA THR A 132 -2.36 8.41 4.13
C THR A 132 -3.53 8.28 5.11
N VAL A 133 -3.29 8.55 6.38
CA VAL A 133 -4.29 8.50 7.45
C VAL A 133 -4.63 9.90 7.88
N THR A 134 -5.91 10.27 7.76
CA THR A 134 -6.43 11.56 8.20
C THR A 134 -6.96 11.48 9.64
N PRO A 135 -6.84 12.56 10.43
CA PRO A 135 -7.30 12.56 11.81
C PRO A 135 -8.83 12.50 11.91
N VAL A 136 -9.29 11.89 13.00
CA VAL A 136 -10.69 11.92 13.45
C VAL A 136 -10.73 12.75 14.71
N THR A 137 -11.40 13.91 14.67
CA THR A 137 -11.42 14.87 15.78
C THR A 137 -12.84 15.02 16.30
N PRO A 138 -13.12 14.63 17.55
CA PRO A 138 -14.39 14.93 18.19
C PRO A 138 -14.52 16.44 18.48
N THR A 139 -15.75 16.90 18.61
CA THR A 139 -16.09 18.31 18.91
C THR A 139 -16.97 18.43 20.13
N GLY A 140 -16.87 19.53 20.83
CA GLY A 140 -17.75 19.90 21.93
C GLY A 140 -18.47 21.24 21.65
N GLU A 141 -19.68 21.38 22.15
CA GLU A 141 -20.44 22.62 22.10
C GLU A 141 -20.39 23.34 23.45
N ASP A 142 -19.93 24.60 23.42
CA ASP A 142 -19.99 25.45 24.61
C ASP A 142 -21.44 25.75 24.98
N LYS A 143 -21.74 25.74 26.26
CA LYS A 143 -23.05 26.10 26.80
C LYS A 143 -22.92 27.21 27.82
N THR A 144 -23.85 28.11 27.79
CA THR A 144 -23.96 29.20 28.76
C THR A 144 -25.33 29.21 29.39
N THR A 145 -25.40 29.54 30.67
CA THR A 145 -26.65 29.69 31.40
C THR A 145 -26.68 31.05 32.09
N THR A 146 -27.88 31.57 32.34
CA THR A 146 -28.10 32.78 33.09
C THR A 146 -29.12 32.55 34.19
N GLY A 147 -28.81 32.91 35.41
CA GLY A 147 -29.69 32.77 36.56
C GLY A 147 -29.60 33.93 37.51
N LYS A 148 -30.60 34.10 38.38
CA LYS A 148 -30.60 35.11 39.43
C LYS A 148 -29.66 34.67 40.59
N GLN A 149 -29.25 35.65 41.37
CA GLN A 149 -28.43 35.39 42.57
C GLN A 149 -29.08 34.31 43.44
N GLY A 150 -28.27 33.27 43.82
CA GLY A 150 -28.73 32.16 44.64
C GLY A 150 -29.51 31.08 43.88
N GLN A 151 -29.74 31.25 42.58
CA GLN A 151 -30.41 30.24 41.75
C GLN A 151 -29.43 29.21 41.23
N VAL A 152 -29.75 27.93 41.45
CA VAL A 152 -28.98 26.80 40.89
C VAL A 152 -29.15 26.80 39.34
N GLN A 153 -28.08 26.69 38.64
CA GLN A 153 -28.05 26.56 37.18
C GLN A 153 -27.45 25.19 36.82
N LYS A 154 -28.07 24.54 35.84
CA LYS A 154 -27.67 23.22 35.35
C LYS A 154 -27.67 23.24 33.82
N GLU A 155 -26.67 22.67 33.21
CA GLU A 155 -26.60 22.47 31.78
C GLU A 155 -25.81 21.19 31.50
N THR A 156 -26.12 20.54 30.37
CA THR A 156 -25.38 19.39 29.86
C THR A 156 -24.67 19.81 28.58
N VAL A 157 -23.34 19.73 28.62
CA VAL A 157 -22.53 19.97 27.42
C VAL A 157 -22.71 18.83 26.44
N LYS A 158 -22.75 19.16 25.15
CA LYS A 158 -22.90 18.19 24.07
C LYS A 158 -21.55 17.95 23.42
N PHE A 159 -21.20 16.68 23.29
CA PHE A 159 -20.05 16.24 22.53
C PHE A 159 -20.51 15.48 21.28
N THR A 160 -19.76 15.65 20.20
CA THR A 160 -20.03 14.95 18.94
C THR A 160 -18.76 14.19 18.52
N GLU A 161 -18.90 12.91 18.29
CA GLU A 161 -17.81 12.07 17.75
C GLU A 161 -17.38 12.56 16.37
N GLY A 162 -16.08 12.46 16.08
CA GLY A 162 -15.54 12.81 14.76
C GLY A 162 -15.85 11.76 13.71
N ASP A 163 -16.05 10.50 14.14
CA ASP A 163 -16.41 9.37 13.31
C ASP A 163 -17.32 8.44 14.11
N SER A 164 -18.43 7.98 13.51
CA SER A 164 -19.36 7.05 14.12
C SER A 164 -18.75 5.68 14.45
N GLU A 165 -17.69 5.29 13.75
CA GLU A 165 -16.93 4.04 14.04
C GLU A 165 -15.99 4.19 15.23
N VAL A 166 -15.74 5.43 15.68
CA VAL A 166 -14.93 5.74 16.85
C VAL A 166 -15.77 6.57 17.83
N PRO A 167 -16.77 5.94 18.51
CA PRO A 167 -17.71 6.66 19.35
C PRO A 167 -17.03 7.21 20.60
N MET A 168 -17.49 8.41 21.01
CA MET A 168 -17.14 8.99 22.29
C MET A 168 -17.88 8.27 23.42
N LYS A 169 -17.16 7.92 24.46
CA LYS A 169 -17.72 7.41 25.71
C LYS A 169 -17.30 8.29 26.86
N ILE A 170 -18.23 8.67 27.69
CA ILE A 170 -17.91 9.24 29.01
C ILE A 170 -17.66 8.04 29.92
N ASP A 171 -16.43 7.85 30.34
CA ASP A 171 -16.00 6.74 31.15
C ASP A 171 -15.79 7.21 32.60
N ALA A 172 -16.12 6.36 33.56
CA ALA A 172 -15.84 6.62 34.98
C ALA A 172 -14.34 6.78 35.26
N ASP A 173 -13.50 6.10 34.46
CA ASP A 173 -12.03 6.16 34.58
C ASP A 173 -11.42 7.34 33.80
N GLN A 174 -12.21 8.00 32.95
CA GLN A 174 -11.83 9.22 32.20
C GLN A 174 -12.96 10.24 32.28
N PRO A 175 -13.17 10.84 33.45
CA PRO A 175 -14.22 11.85 33.61
C PRO A 175 -13.97 13.09 32.76
N ALA A 176 -15.06 13.76 32.35
CA ALA A 176 -15.03 15.03 31.62
C ALA A 176 -14.43 16.17 32.45
#